data_973da98e6717d30f66954f64aace80e1
#
_entry.id   973da98e6717d30f66954f64aace80e1
#
_cell.length_a   1.000
_cell.length_b   1.000
_cell.length_c   1.000
_cell.angle_alpha   90.00
_cell.angle_beta   90.00
_cell.angle_gamma   90.00
#
_symmetry.space_group_name_H-M   'P 1'
#
loop_
_entity.id
_entity.type
_entity.pdbx_description
1 polymer ?
#
loop_
_entity_poly.entity_id
_entity_poly.type
_entity_poly.pdbx_seq_one_letter_code
_entity_poly.pdbx_strand_id
1 'polypeptide(L)'
;HQAYVSAKAQGLPDGHFYPLVHCGTSFGNYKEVRGYLLRSAKLRESVKKILGKLGRLVDGKLLIPEEVVHYSEWLHVMRDEIAKRQVIDCSHIRATVHPACHVYKMVPEDAIYDDKILGGNRVAVTTGVLEALGTQVIDYRTWYDCCGFGFRHIISEREFTRSFAIDRKLRVAQEEARADMMVGHDTGCITTLDKNQWIGAAAGKPVDLPVLADCQFAALVCGAHPYKIVQSHWHASSTETLMEKLGIDWEAKKAEFEAYLKDVEAGKGESLYDPRKMITSGPGFKQIGQ
;
A
#
# COMPACT_ATOMS: atom_id res chain seq x y z
N HIS A 1 7.96 -11.59 16.15
CA HIS A 1 9.03 -11.37 17.13
C HIS A 1 9.60 -9.96 17.04
N GLN A 2 10.15 -9.57 15.89
CA GLN A 2 10.80 -8.25 15.74
C GLN A 2 9.85 -7.07 16.07
N ALA A 3 8.61 -7.12 15.58
CA ALA A 3 7.59 -6.11 15.88
C ALA A 3 7.30 -6.01 17.38
N TYR A 4 7.23 -7.13 18.07
CA TYR A 4 7.04 -7.14 19.54
C TYR A 4 8.24 -6.53 20.28
N VAL A 5 9.46 -6.90 19.90
CA VAL A 5 10.68 -6.34 20.50
C VAL A 5 10.73 -4.83 20.30
N SER A 6 10.37 -4.35 19.11
CA SER A 6 10.29 -2.91 18.82
C SER A 6 9.22 -2.20 19.65
N ALA A 7 8.03 -2.80 19.78
CA ALA A 7 6.95 -2.26 20.58
C ALA A 7 7.33 -2.17 22.07
N LYS A 8 7.95 -3.22 22.60
CA LYS A 8 8.44 -3.25 23.98
C LYS A 8 9.56 -2.22 24.23
N ALA A 9 10.46 -2.05 23.26
CA ALA A 9 11.51 -1.02 23.33
C ALA A 9 10.95 0.41 23.32
N GLN A 10 9.76 0.61 22.77
CA GLN A 10 9.01 1.87 22.79
C GLN A 10 8.12 2.04 24.02
N GLY A 11 8.17 1.11 24.98
CA GLY A 11 7.36 1.17 26.20
C GLY A 11 5.88 0.86 26.00
N LEU A 12 5.50 0.26 24.87
CA LEU A 12 4.11 -0.16 24.65
C LEU A 12 3.75 -1.32 25.59
N PRO A 13 2.53 -1.35 26.14
CA PRO A 13 2.06 -2.43 27.00
C PRO A 13 2.11 -3.79 26.30
N ASP A 14 2.38 -4.85 27.06
CA ASP A 14 2.33 -6.21 26.56
C ASP A 14 0.92 -6.53 26.01
N GLY A 15 0.84 -7.16 24.83
CA GLY A 15 -0.41 -7.55 24.20
C GLY A 15 -1.07 -6.49 23.33
N HIS A 16 -0.59 -5.26 23.30
CA HIS A 16 -1.16 -4.17 22.51
C HIS A 16 -0.26 -3.76 21.34
N PHE A 17 0.12 -4.69 20.48
CA PHE A 17 0.77 -4.34 19.24
C PHE A 17 0.10 -5.02 18.04
N TYR A 18 -0.03 -4.25 16.97
CA TYR A 18 -0.59 -4.71 15.71
C TYR A 18 0.44 -4.56 14.61
N PRO A 19 0.91 -5.67 13.98
CA PRO A 19 1.70 -5.55 12.76
C PRO A 19 0.92 -4.77 11.72
N LEU A 20 1.47 -3.64 11.28
CA LEU A 20 0.92 -2.83 10.19
C LEU A 20 1.58 -3.26 8.89
N VAL A 21 0.80 -3.74 7.94
CA VAL A 21 1.27 -4.31 6.67
C VAL A 21 0.65 -3.57 5.50
N HIS A 22 1.47 -3.17 4.54
CA HIS A 22 1.01 -2.44 3.34
C HIS A 22 0.96 -3.31 2.07
N CYS A 23 1.46 -4.53 2.13
CA CYS A 23 1.38 -5.49 1.04
C CYS A 23 0.22 -6.46 1.31
N GLY A 24 -0.78 -6.48 0.43
CA GLY A 24 -1.95 -7.35 0.57
C GLY A 24 -1.59 -8.83 0.64
N THR A 25 -0.58 -9.27 -0.12
CA THR A 25 -0.08 -10.65 -0.06
C THR A 25 0.51 -10.99 1.31
N SER A 26 1.34 -10.11 1.87
CA SER A 26 1.89 -10.30 3.22
C SER A 26 0.80 -10.27 4.28
N PHE A 27 -0.16 -9.35 4.14
CA PHE A 27 -1.32 -9.25 5.01
C PHE A 27 -2.12 -10.56 5.04
N GLY A 28 -2.54 -11.07 3.87
CA GLY A 28 -3.29 -12.32 3.76
C GLY A 28 -2.53 -13.50 4.36
N ASN A 29 -1.24 -13.65 4.04
CA ASN A 29 -0.40 -14.72 4.59
C ASN A 29 -0.25 -14.63 6.13
N TYR A 30 -0.04 -13.44 6.68
CA TYR A 30 0.08 -13.28 8.14
C TYR A 30 -1.22 -13.60 8.85
N LYS A 31 -2.37 -13.21 8.28
CA LYS A 31 -3.69 -13.57 8.78
C LYS A 31 -3.91 -15.07 8.78
N GLU A 32 -3.63 -15.72 7.67
CA GLU A 32 -3.80 -17.16 7.51
C GLU A 32 -2.92 -17.93 8.49
N VAL A 33 -1.63 -17.59 8.58
CA VAL A 33 -0.70 -18.21 9.54
C VAL A 33 -1.14 -17.98 10.98
N ARG A 34 -1.60 -16.76 11.30
CA ARG A 34 -2.18 -16.45 12.63
C ARG A 34 -3.37 -17.37 12.91
N GLY A 35 -4.30 -17.48 11.98
CA GLY A 35 -5.45 -18.35 12.11
C GLY A 35 -5.08 -19.82 12.35
N TYR A 36 -4.10 -20.35 11.62
CA TYR A 36 -3.59 -21.70 11.86
C TYR A 36 -2.97 -21.86 13.24
N LEU A 37 -2.15 -20.89 13.67
CA LEU A 37 -1.55 -20.92 15.01
C LEU A 37 -2.60 -20.86 16.13
N LEU A 38 -3.65 -20.07 15.97
CA LEU A 38 -4.71 -19.98 16.95
C LEU A 38 -5.53 -21.28 17.06
N ARG A 39 -5.80 -21.94 15.93
CA ARG A 39 -6.62 -23.15 15.87
C ARG A 39 -5.88 -24.44 16.20
N SER A 40 -4.55 -24.51 16.04
CA SER A 40 -3.80 -25.76 16.18
C SER A 40 -2.72 -25.69 17.28
N ALA A 41 -3.01 -26.32 18.42
CA ALA A 41 -2.02 -26.49 19.49
C ALA A 41 -0.75 -27.26 19.00
N LYS A 42 -0.93 -28.30 18.19
CA LYS A 42 0.19 -29.07 17.62
C LYS A 42 1.11 -28.17 16.76
N LEU A 43 0.53 -27.30 15.95
CA LEU A 43 1.28 -26.37 15.12
C LEU A 43 2.03 -25.35 16.00
N ARG A 44 1.37 -24.79 17.02
CA ARG A 44 2.01 -23.87 17.97
C ARG A 44 3.25 -24.49 18.63
N GLU A 45 3.14 -25.73 19.12
CA GLU A 45 4.27 -26.42 19.73
C GLU A 45 5.40 -26.68 18.74
N SER A 46 5.08 -27.07 17.50
CA SER A 46 6.08 -27.26 16.46
C SER A 46 6.83 -25.96 16.13
N VAL A 47 6.09 -24.86 15.95
CA VAL A 47 6.67 -23.53 15.67
C VAL A 47 7.49 -23.05 16.87
N LYS A 48 6.97 -23.21 18.08
CA LYS A 48 7.69 -22.86 19.32
C LYS A 48 9.03 -23.57 19.42
N LYS A 49 9.05 -24.89 19.11
CA LYS A 49 10.28 -25.71 19.10
C LYS A 49 11.30 -25.18 18.08
N ILE A 50 10.85 -24.85 16.87
CA ILE A 50 11.71 -24.29 15.81
C ILE A 50 12.29 -22.94 16.23
N LEU A 51 11.43 -22.01 16.66
CA LEU A 51 11.85 -20.69 17.09
C LEU A 51 12.75 -20.72 18.33
N GLY A 52 12.51 -21.68 19.24
CA GLY A 52 13.38 -21.91 20.39
C GLY A 52 14.80 -22.31 19.99
N LYS A 53 14.93 -23.23 19.00
CA LYS A 53 16.25 -23.62 18.46
C LYS A 53 16.98 -22.46 17.76
N LEU A 54 16.22 -21.52 17.20
CA LEU A 54 16.76 -20.33 16.54
C LEU A 54 16.98 -19.15 17.48
N GLY A 55 16.73 -19.30 18.80
CA GLY A 55 16.82 -18.20 19.75
C GLY A 55 15.84 -17.06 19.49
N ARG A 56 14.68 -17.35 18.88
CA ARG A 56 13.70 -16.35 18.45
C ARG A 56 12.43 -16.29 19.31
N LEU A 57 12.40 -16.98 20.45
CA LEU A 57 11.31 -16.84 21.42
C LEU A 57 11.50 -15.56 22.24
N VAL A 58 10.41 -14.98 22.72
CA VAL A 58 10.39 -13.84 23.63
C VAL A 58 10.13 -14.36 25.03
N ASP A 59 11.10 -14.26 25.91
CA ASP A 59 11.01 -14.82 27.27
C ASP A 59 10.54 -16.29 27.29
N GLY A 60 11.02 -17.07 26.33
CA GLY A 60 10.65 -18.48 26.15
C GLY A 60 9.22 -18.72 25.59
N LYS A 61 8.52 -17.67 25.18
CA LYS A 61 7.14 -17.75 24.67
C LYS A 61 7.06 -17.54 23.17
N LEU A 62 6.14 -18.25 22.52
CA LEU A 62 5.67 -17.95 21.18
C LEU A 62 4.59 -16.87 21.29
N LEU A 63 4.86 -15.71 20.74
CA LEU A 63 3.90 -14.62 20.68
C LEU A 63 3.18 -14.62 19.35
N ILE A 64 1.86 -14.62 19.41
CA ILE A 64 0.97 -14.48 18.26
C ILE A 64 0.32 -13.10 18.42
N PRO A 65 0.41 -12.20 17.44
CA PRO A 65 -0.23 -10.89 17.54
C PRO A 65 -1.75 -11.05 17.70
N GLU A 66 -2.38 -10.17 18.45
CA GLU A 66 -3.84 -10.14 18.56
C GLU A 66 -4.46 -9.94 17.20
N GLU A 67 -3.84 -9.11 16.39
CA GLU A 67 -4.31 -8.80 15.07
C GLU A 67 -3.19 -8.41 14.10
N VAL A 68 -3.47 -8.50 12.80
CA VAL A 68 -2.66 -7.96 11.72
C VAL A 68 -3.52 -6.94 10.97
N VAL A 69 -3.05 -5.70 10.88
CA VAL A 69 -3.78 -4.59 10.28
C VAL A 69 -3.17 -4.26 8.92
N HIS A 70 -4.01 -4.12 7.91
CA HIS A 70 -3.56 -3.57 6.64
C HIS A 70 -3.45 -2.04 6.74
N TYR A 71 -2.45 -1.48 6.06
CA TYR A 71 -2.21 -0.03 6.11
C TYR A 71 -3.44 0.77 5.69
N SER A 72 -4.18 0.31 4.69
CA SER A 72 -5.40 0.97 4.22
C SER A 72 -6.55 0.88 5.24
N GLU A 73 -6.61 -0.17 6.06
CA GLU A 73 -7.57 -0.25 7.16
C GLU A 73 -7.26 0.84 8.20
N TRP A 74 -5.99 1.04 8.49
CA TRP A 74 -5.56 2.14 9.36
C TRP A 74 -5.88 3.51 8.76
N LEU A 75 -5.61 3.72 7.46
CA LEU A 75 -6.00 4.96 6.78
C LEU A 75 -7.51 5.19 6.85
N HIS A 76 -8.31 4.14 6.67
CA HIS A 76 -9.77 4.21 6.74
C HIS A 76 -10.24 4.66 8.13
N VAL A 77 -9.68 4.12 9.19
CA VAL A 77 -9.97 4.54 10.56
C VAL A 77 -9.60 6.02 10.77
N MET A 78 -8.51 6.46 10.18
CA MET A 78 -8.00 7.83 10.30
C MET A 78 -8.55 8.80 9.25
N ARG A 79 -9.45 8.38 8.36
CA ARG A 79 -9.88 9.15 7.19
C ARG A 79 -10.39 10.55 7.51
N ASP A 80 -11.15 10.70 8.60
CA ASP A 80 -11.70 11.99 8.99
C ASP A 80 -10.60 12.95 9.49
N GLU A 81 -9.60 12.43 10.18
CA GLU A 81 -8.42 13.20 10.62
C GLU A 81 -7.50 13.56 9.44
N ILE A 82 -7.42 12.69 8.43
CA ILE A 82 -6.69 12.97 7.19
C ILE A 82 -7.42 14.06 6.40
N ALA A 83 -8.74 13.94 6.25
CA ALA A 83 -9.55 14.92 5.55
C ALA A 83 -9.45 16.34 6.16
N LYS A 84 -9.37 16.46 7.48
CA LYS A 84 -9.13 17.75 8.16
C LYS A 84 -7.77 18.39 7.81
N ARG A 85 -6.82 17.61 7.33
CA ARG A 85 -5.48 18.06 6.93
C ARG A 85 -5.33 18.28 5.44
N GLN A 86 -6.37 18.02 4.69
CA GLN A 86 -6.41 18.24 3.25
C GLN A 86 -6.23 19.72 2.92
N VAL A 87 -5.34 20.02 1.98
CA VAL A 87 -5.06 21.39 1.53
C VAL A 87 -5.33 21.57 0.03
N ILE A 88 -5.58 20.48 -0.69
CA ILE A 88 -5.88 20.47 -2.13
C ILE A 88 -7.30 19.94 -2.31
N ASP A 89 -8.17 20.72 -2.97
CA ASP A 89 -9.49 20.25 -3.35
C ASP A 89 -9.39 19.19 -4.46
N CYS A 90 -9.99 18.04 -4.21
CA CYS A 90 -10.04 16.93 -5.17
C CYS A 90 -11.49 16.49 -5.47
N SER A 91 -12.48 17.34 -5.19
CA SER A 91 -13.91 17.04 -5.39
C SER A 91 -14.29 16.82 -6.86
N HIS A 92 -13.49 17.33 -7.78
CA HIS A 92 -13.66 17.18 -9.23
C HIS A 92 -12.89 15.98 -9.79
N ILE A 93 -12.06 15.31 -9.00
CA ILE A 93 -11.28 14.16 -9.42
C ILE A 93 -12.15 12.89 -9.43
N ARG A 94 -12.12 12.17 -10.53
CA ARG A 94 -12.81 10.91 -10.72
C ARG A 94 -11.83 9.76 -10.51
N ALA A 95 -11.98 9.05 -9.41
CA ALA A 95 -11.11 7.92 -9.06
C ALA A 95 -11.84 6.60 -9.19
N THR A 96 -11.15 5.58 -9.67
CA THR A 96 -11.57 4.18 -9.54
C THR A 96 -10.69 3.49 -8.50
N VAL A 97 -11.23 2.47 -7.84
CA VAL A 97 -10.51 1.68 -6.85
C VAL A 97 -10.22 0.29 -7.40
N HIS A 98 -8.98 -0.16 -7.27
CA HIS A 98 -8.64 -1.56 -7.47
C HIS A 98 -8.50 -2.26 -6.11
N PRO A 99 -9.49 -3.09 -5.71
CA PRO A 99 -9.44 -3.81 -4.45
C PRO A 99 -8.48 -5.01 -4.54
N ALA A 100 -7.55 -5.11 -3.60
CA ALA A 100 -6.56 -6.18 -3.59
C ALA A 100 -7.16 -7.51 -3.11
N CYS A 101 -7.01 -8.57 -3.92
CA CYS A 101 -7.57 -9.90 -3.64
C CYS A 101 -7.17 -10.45 -2.26
N HIS A 102 -5.91 -10.30 -1.88
CA HIS A 102 -5.38 -10.83 -0.62
C HIS A 102 -5.88 -10.09 0.62
N VAL A 103 -6.50 -8.92 0.45
CA VAL A 103 -7.10 -8.18 1.56
C VAL A 103 -8.53 -8.63 1.84
N TYR A 104 -9.28 -9.05 0.83
CA TYR A 104 -10.71 -9.34 0.99
C TYR A 104 -11.17 -10.72 0.51
N LYS A 105 -10.37 -11.43 -0.33
CA LYS A 105 -10.75 -12.77 -0.85
C LYS A 105 -10.09 -13.93 -0.12
N MET A 106 -8.86 -13.75 0.39
CA MET A 106 -8.08 -14.85 0.95
C MET A 106 -8.57 -15.27 2.33
N VAL A 107 -9.08 -14.38 3.12
CA VAL A 107 -9.56 -14.64 4.47
C VAL A 107 -10.89 -13.93 4.70
N PRO A 108 -11.95 -14.30 3.98
CA PRO A 108 -13.25 -13.61 4.07
C PRO A 108 -13.93 -13.77 5.43
N GLU A 109 -13.58 -14.82 6.17
CA GLU A 109 -14.13 -15.17 7.47
C GLU A 109 -13.32 -14.63 8.64
N ASP A 110 -12.23 -13.90 8.34
CA ASP A 110 -11.39 -13.40 9.41
C ASP A 110 -12.10 -12.26 10.13
N ALA A 111 -12.40 -12.50 11.39
CA ALA A 111 -13.17 -11.66 12.31
C ALA A 111 -12.59 -10.26 12.62
N ILE A 112 -11.58 -9.84 11.87
CA ILE A 112 -11.04 -8.47 11.93
C ILE A 112 -11.98 -7.43 11.36
N TYR A 113 -12.97 -7.89 10.64
CA TYR A 113 -14.10 -7.03 10.45
C TYR A 113 -14.79 -6.84 11.79
N ASP A 114 -14.22 -5.98 12.57
CA ASP A 114 -15.07 -5.31 13.50
C ASP A 114 -15.99 -4.42 12.65
N ASP A 115 -17.22 -4.89 12.47
CA ASP A 115 -18.27 -4.13 11.79
C ASP A 115 -18.41 -2.72 12.35
N LYS A 116 -18.01 -2.48 13.59
CA LYS A 116 -18.02 -1.18 14.24
C LYS A 116 -16.94 -0.26 13.70
N ILE A 117 -15.76 -0.79 13.35
CA ILE A 117 -14.62 0.02 12.88
C ILE A 117 -14.73 0.24 11.38
N LEU A 118 -15.02 -0.79 10.60
CA LEU A 118 -14.94 -0.75 9.14
C LEU A 118 -16.31 -0.80 8.45
N GLY A 119 -17.42 -0.81 9.21
CA GLY A 119 -18.76 -0.92 8.64
C GLY A 119 -19.01 -2.23 7.91
N GLY A 120 -18.27 -3.30 8.26
CA GLY A 120 -18.44 -4.64 7.70
C GLY A 120 -18.02 -4.80 6.24
N ASN A 121 -17.36 -3.81 5.63
CA ASN A 121 -17.02 -3.86 4.21
C ASN A 121 -15.57 -3.48 3.90
N ARG A 122 -14.68 -4.45 3.81
CA ARG A 122 -13.26 -4.28 3.47
C ARG A 122 -13.01 -3.74 2.08
N VAL A 123 -13.88 -4.04 1.14
CA VAL A 123 -13.75 -3.57 -0.24
C VAL A 123 -13.88 -2.05 -0.28
N ALA A 124 -14.66 -1.50 0.64
CA ALA A 124 -14.87 -0.08 0.79
C ALA A 124 -13.77 0.66 1.57
N VAL A 125 -12.73 0.00 2.03
CA VAL A 125 -11.69 0.63 2.87
C VAL A 125 -11.02 1.81 2.16
N THR A 126 -10.52 1.60 0.95
CA THR A 126 -9.91 2.66 0.14
C THR A 126 -10.97 3.65 -0.37
N THR A 127 -12.14 3.16 -0.76
CA THR A 127 -13.28 3.99 -1.17
C THR A 127 -13.64 5.01 -0.09
N GLY A 128 -13.79 4.57 1.17
CA GLY A 128 -14.10 5.46 2.28
C GLY A 128 -13.04 6.54 2.55
N VAL A 129 -11.76 6.24 2.30
CA VAL A 129 -10.69 7.26 2.38
C VAL A 129 -10.87 8.31 1.28
N LEU A 130 -11.10 7.89 0.04
CA LEU A 130 -11.28 8.78 -1.09
C LEU A 130 -12.53 9.66 -0.95
N GLU A 131 -13.63 9.06 -0.49
CA GLU A 131 -14.88 9.79 -0.23
C GLU A 131 -14.75 10.82 0.89
N ALA A 132 -14.02 10.48 1.96
CA ALA A 132 -13.73 11.43 3.03
C ALA A 132 -12.88 12.62 2.56
N LEU A 133 -12.03 12.41 1.55
CA LEU A 133 -11.28 13.46 0.87
C LEU A 133 -12.11 14.21 -0.19
N GLY A 134 -13.38 13.86 -0.36
CA GLY A 134 -14.28 14.49 -1.32
C GLY A 134 -14.12 14.01 -2.77
N THR A 135 -13.29 13.01 -3.03
CA THR A 135 -13.04 12.47 -4.38
C THR A 135 -14.27 11.72 -4.90
N GLN A 136 -14.60 11.87 -6.19
CA GLN A 136 -15.66 11.12 -6.82
C GLN A 136 -15.20 9.69 -7.12
N VAL A 137 -15.66 8.72 -6.32
CA VAL A 137 -15.35 7.30 -6.57
C VAL A 137 -16.33 6.75 -7.59
N ILE A 138 -15.79 6.22 -8.68
CA ILE A 138 -16.56 5.71 -9.82
C ILE A 138 -16.29 4.21 -9.97
N ASP A 139 -17.35 3.44 -9.99
CA ASP A 139 -17.28 2.02 -10.31
C ASP A 139 -17.05 1.79 -11.79
N TYR A 140 -16.40 0.68 -12.13
CA TYR A 140 -16.24 0.21 -13.49
C TYR A 140 -16.53 -1.29 -13.56
N ARG A 141 -16.98 -1.75 -14.70
CA ARG A 141 -17.55 -3.09 -14.88
C ARG A 141 -16.71 -4.24 -14.32
N THR A 142 -15.40 -4.13 -14.36
CA THR A 142 -14.45 -5.17 -13.93
C THR A 142 -13.68 -4.79 -12.65
N TRP A 143 -14.26 -3.92 -11.82
CA TRP A 143 -13.61 -3.43 -10.60
C TRP A 143 -13.18 -4.55 -9.65
N TYR A 144 -13.95 -5.64 -9.60
CA TYR A 144 -13.72 -6.78 -8.73
C TYR A 144 -12.74 -7.83 -9.31
N ASP A 145 -12.36 -7.70 -10.58
CA ASP A 145 -11.45 -8.63 -11.25
C ASP A 145 -10.02 -8.48 -10.74
N CYS A 146 -9.23 -9.55 -10.87
CA CYS A 146 -7.81 -9.56 -10.53
C CYS A 146 -7.03 -8.53 -11.37
N CYS A 147 -5.94 -7.98 -10.80
CA CYS A 147 -5.01 -7.12 -11.55
C CYS A 147 -4.09 -7.90 -12.51
N GLY A 148 -4.09 -9.22 -12.43
CA GLY A 148 -3.18 -10.09 -13.20
C GLY A 148 -1.84 -10.37 -12.50
N PHE A 149 -1.60 -9.83 -11.29
CA PHE A 149 -0.30 -9.98 -10.60
C PHE A 149 0.08 -11.44 -10.31
N GLY A 150 -0.82 -12.35 -10.10
CA GLY A 150 -0.56 -13.73 -9.65
C GLY A 150 0.90 -14.17 -9.89
N PHE A 151 1.65 -14.44 -8.83
CA PHE A 151 3.11 -14.67 -8.88
C PHE A 151 3.56 -15.62 -10.00
N ARG A 152 2.82 -16.69 -10.23
CA ARG A 152 3.11 -17.63 -11.29
C ARG A 152 2.89 -17.01 -12.67
N HIS A 153 1.82 -16.27 -12.86
CA HIS A 153 1.43 -15.72 -14.15
C HIS A 153 2.39 -14.64 -14.63
N ILE A 154 2.94 -13.82 -13.74
CA ILE A 154 3.95 -12.82 -14.10
C ILE A 154 5.19 -13.46 -14.73
N ILE A 155 5.56 -14.66 -14.28
CA ILE A 155 6.76 -15.36 -14.74
C ILE A 155 6.48 -16.20 -15.99
N SER A 156 5.42 -17.01 -15.96
CA SER A 156 5.12 -18.02 -16.99
C SER A 156 4.09 -17.59 -18.02
N GLU A 157 3.23 -16.62 -17.69
CA GLU A 157 2.04 -16.24 -18.46
C GLU A 157 1.98 -14.71 -18.67
N ARG A 158 3.08 -14.11 -19.11
CA ARG A 158 3.26 -12.64 -19.18
C ARG A 158 2.20 -11.95 -20.03
N GLU A 159 1.83 -12.53 -21.17
CA GLU A 159 0.82 -11.95 -22.06
C GLU A 159 -0.56 -11.96 -21.41
N PHE A 160 -0.91 -13.04 -20.71
CA PHE A 160 -2.15 -13.13 -19.96
C PHE A 160 -2.21 -12.05 -18.86
N THR A 161 -1.15 -11.92 -18.06
CA THR A 161 -1.03 -10.91 -17.00
C THR A 161 -1.21 -9.50 -17.57
N ARG A 162 -0.54 -9.22 -18.68
CA ARG A 162 -0.58 -7.93 -19.36
C ARG A 162 -1.97 -7.62 -19.90
N SER A 163 -2.60 -8.58 -20.56
CA SER A 163 -3.97 -8.45 -21.06
C SER A 163 -4.97 -8.19 -19.92
N PHE A 164 -4.83 -8.87 -18.79
CA PHE A 164 -5.67 -8.60 -17.63
C PHE A 164 -5.52 -7.19 -17.11
N ALA A 165 -4.28 -6.74 -16.89
CA ALA A 165 -4.00 -5.40 -16.36
C ALA A 165 -4.52 -4.32 -17.32
N ILE A 166 -4.23 -4.44 -18.61
CA ILE A 166 -4.56 -3.42 -19.61
C ILE A 166 -6.02 -3.50 -20.01
N ASP A 167 -6.44 -4.63 -20.59
CA ASP A 167 -7.72 -4.71 -21.30
C ASP A 167 -8.90 -4.89 -20.34
N ARG A 168 -8.70 -5.51 -19.18
CA ARG A 168 -9.77 -5.73 -18.20
C ARG A 168 -9.82 -4.69 -17.08
N LYS A 169 -8.71 -4.07 -16.74
CA LYS A 169 -8.68 -3.11 -15.62
C LYS A 169 -8.53 -1.68 -16.11
N LEU A 170 -7.39 -1.35 -16.65
CA LEU A 170 -7.03 0.04 -16.94
C LEU A 170 -7.87 0.66 -18.06
N ARG A 171 -8.01 -0.05 -19.18
CA ARG A 171 -8.81 0.44 -20.31
C ARG A 171 -10.28 0.63 -19.94
N VAL A 172 -10.86 -0.33 -19.22
CA VAL A 172 -12.25 -0.23 -18.74
C VAL A 172 -12.41 0.95 -17.78
N ALA A 173 -11.48 1.16 -16.87
CA ALA A 173 -11.49 2.30 -15.95
C ALA A 173 -11.34 3.63 -16.69
N GLN A 174 -10.45 3.70 -17.69
CA GLN A 174 -10.20 4.91 -18.46
C GLN A 174 -11.35 5.24 -19.41
N GLU A 175 -11.82 4.27 -20.19
CA GLU A 175 -12.79 4.50 -21.26
C GLU A 175 -14.25 4.49 -20.76
N GLU A 176 -14.63 3.52 -19.92
CA GLU A 176 -16.01 3.39 -19.43
C GLU A 176 -16.27 4.31 -18.23
N ALA A 177 -15.42 4.26 -17.21
CA ALA A 177 -15.57 5.09 -16.02
C ALA A 177 -15.05 6.52 -16.21
N ARG A 178 -14.27 6.80 -17.27
CA ARG A 178 -13.60 8.08 -17.50
C ARG A 178 -12.86 8.55 -16.24
N ALA A 179 -12.13 7.63 -15.64
CA ALA A 179 -11.37 7.90 -14.43
C ALA A 179 -10.15 8.77 -14.73
N ASP A 180 -9.82 9.67 -13.81
CA ASP A 180 -8.61 10.47 -13.82
C ASP A 180 -7.43 9.72 -13.20
N MET A 181 -7.74 8.73 -12.33
CA MET A 181 -6.75 7.86 -11.69
C MET A 181 -7.39 6.54 -11.25
N MET A 182 -6.53 5.56 -11.02
CA MET A 182 -6.88 4.35 -10.28
C MET A 182 -6.11 4.31 -8.96
N VAL A 183 -6.79 4.01 -7.88
CA VAL A 183 -6.19 3.89 -6.55
C VAL A 183 -6.20 2.45 -6.10
N GLY A 184 -5.06 1.96 -5.68
CA GLY A 184 -4.89 0.62 -5.13
C GLY A 184 -4.35 0.66 -3.70
N HIS A 185 -4.44 -0.47 -3.03
CA HIS A 185 -3.94 -0.64 -1.67
C HIS A 185 -3.03 -1.87 -1.51
N ASP A 186 -2.51 -2.39 -2.61
CA ASP A 186 -1.52 -3.49 -2.58
C ASP A 186 -0.37 -3.18 -3.52
N THR A 187 0.84 -3.30 -3.03
CA THR A 187 2.06 -3.01 -3.77
C THR A 187 2.21 -3.84 -5.05
N GLY A 188 1.83 -5.11 -5.02
CA GLY A 188 1.87 -5.99 -6.18
C GLY A 188 0.85 -5.57 -7.25
N CYS A 189 -0.37 -5.23 -6.84
CA CYS A 189 -1.40 -4.74 -7.74
C CYS A 189 -1.02 -3.40 -8.37
N ILE A 190 -0.57 -2.44 -7.55
CA ILE A 190 -0.14 -1.12 -8.02
C ILE A 190 1.00 -1.26 -9.03
N THR A 191 2.05 -2.01 -8.69
CA THR A 191 3.19 -2.25 -9.58
C THR A 191 2.76 -2.87 -10.90
N THR A 192 1.86 -3.86 -10.86
CA THR A 192 1.39 -4.54 -12.07
C THR A 192 0.57 -3.62 -12.95
N LEU A 193 -0.38 -2.89 -12.38
CA LEU A 193 -1.23 -1.97 -13.11
C LEU A 193 -0.42 -0.79 -13.68
N ASP A 194 0.50 -0.26 -12.94
CA ASP A 194 1.36 0.84 -13.37
C ASP A 194 2.35 0.39 -14.47
N LYS A 195 3.19 -0.61 -14.21
CA LYS A 195 4.26 -1.03 -15.13
C LYS A 195 3.75 -1.66 -16.43
N ASN A 196 2.61 -2.35 -16.41
CA ASN A 196 2.04 -2.90 -17.62
C ASN A 196 1.57 -1.83 -18.62
N GLN A 197 1.31 -0.60 -18.18
CA GLN A 197 0.97 0.50 -19.10
C GLN A 197 2.16 0.82 -20.03
N TRP A 198 3.35 0.93 -19.47
CA TRP A 198 4.56 1.16 -20.26
C TRP A 198 4.83 0.02 -21.26
N ILE A 199 4.73 -1.23 -20.78
CA ILE A 199 4.92 -2.40 -21.62
C ILE A 199 3.81 -2.49 -22.70
N GLY A 200 2.58 -2.16 -22.34
CA GLY A 200 1.44 -2.12 -23.25
C GLY A 200 1.58 -1.08 -24.34
N ALA A 201 2.05 0.10 -24.00
CA ALA A 201 2.33 1.15 -24.98
C ALA A 201 3.38 0.70 -26.00
N ALA A 202 4.46 0.05 -25.57
CA ALA A 202 5.48 -0.55 -26.44
C ALA A 202 4.90 -1.67 -27.36
N ALA A 203 3.82 -2.33 -26.93
CA ALA A 203 3.13 -3.36 -27.70
C ALA A 203 1.94 -2.83 -28.53
N GLY A 204 1.80 -1.52 -28.71
CA GLY A 204 0.72 -0.90 -29.48
C GLY A 204 -0.65 -0.87 -28.77
N LYS A 205 -0.66 -1.07 -27.46
CA LYS A 205 -1.86 -1.01 -26.62
C LYS A 205 -1.72 0.10 -25.56
N PRO A 206 -1.64 1.37 -25.94
CA PRO A 206 -1.43 2.46 -24.99
C PRO A 206 -2.66 2.61 -24.07
N VAL A 207 -2.37 2.78 -22.79
CA VAL A 207 -3.28 3.25 -21.76
C VAL A 207 -2.45 4.18 -20.88
N ASP A 208 -2.99 5.30 -20.50
CA ASP A 208 -2.32 6.27 -19.63
C ASP A 208 -3.30 6.69 -18.52
N LEU A 209 -3.34 5.89 -17.48
CA LEU A 209 -4.16 6.13 -16.30
C LEU A 209 -3.25 6.10 -15.06
N PRO A 210 -3.03 7.21 -14.37
CA PRO A 210 -2.24 7.24 -13.14
C PRO A 210 -2.73 6.19 -12.14
N VAL A 211 -1.82 5.35 -11.64
CA VAL A 211 -2.10 4.33 -10.62
C VAL A 211 -1.34 4.67 -9.36
N LEU A 212 -2.04 5.07 -8.31
CA LEU A 212 -1.47 5.49 -7.04
C LEU A 212 -1.85 4.54 -5.91
N ALA A 213 -1.01 4.46 -4.88
CA ALA A 213 -1.45 3.93 -3.59
C ALA A 213 -2.40 4.93 -2.89
N ASP A 214 -3.33 4.42 -2.10
CA ASP A 214 -4.21 5.26 -1.29
C ASP A 214 -3.44 6.23 -0.38
N CYS A 215 -2.34 5.77 0.22
CA CYS A 215 -1.46 6.63 1.02
C CYS A 215 -0.73 7.69 0.19
N GLN A 216 -0.36 7.39 -1.07
CA GLN A 216 0.26 8.36 -1.95
C GLN A 216 -0.71 9.49 -2.29
N PHE A 217 -1.94 9.14 -2.65
CA PHE A 217 -2.97 10.14 -2.96
C PHE A 217 -3.35 10.97 -1.74
N ALA A 218 -3.59 10.32 -0.59
CA ALA A 218 -3.88 11.01 0.66
C ALA A 218 -2.75 11.99 1.05
N ALA A 219 -1.49 11.56 0.96
CA ALA A 219 -0.34 12.42 1.21
C ALA A 219 -0.28 13.60 0.24
N LEU A 220 -0.53 13.36 -1.06
CA LEU A 220 -0.49 14.39 -2.10
C LEU A 220 -1.51 15.50 -1.82
N VAL A 221 -2.76 15.14 -1.53
CA VAL A 221 -3.80 16.12 -1.25
C VAL A 221 -3.67 16.82 0.10
N CYS A 222 -2.90 16.23 1.03
CA CYS A 222 -2.46 16.88 2.26
C CYS A 222 -1.22 17.77 2.08
N GLY A 223 -0.77 17.99 0.84
CA GLY A 223 0.32 18.92 0.52
C GLY A 223 1.72 18.30 0.54
N ALA A 224 1.84 16.96 0.57
CA ALA A 224 3.13 16.30 0.46
C ALA A 224 3.77 16.57 -0.91
N HIS A 225 5.08 16.78 -0.91
CA HIS A 225 5.83 17.06 -2.14
C HIS A 225 5.75 15.87 -3.11
N PRO A 226 5.26 16.05 -4.36
CA PRO A 226 4.94 14.96 -5.27
C PRO A 226 6.16 14.09 -5.63
N TYR A 227 7.34 14.66 -5.74
CA TYR A 227 8.55 13.90 -6.09
C TYR A 227 9.34 13.42 -4.88
N LYS A 228 9.50 14.25 -3.83
CA LYS A 228 10.29 13.88 -2.65
C LYS A 228 9.58 12.84 -1.76
N ILE A 229 8.27 12.97 -1.58
CA ILE A 229 7.49 12.17 -0.63
C ILE A 229 6.62 11.16 -1.36
N VAL A 230 5.80 11.60 -2.32
CA VAL A 230 4.89 10.73 -3.08
C VAL A 230 5.62 9.86 -4.09
N GLN A 231 6.82 10.31 -4.53
CA GLN A 231 7.68 9.60 -5.48
C GLN A 231 7.04 9.38 -6.86
N SER A 232 6.31 10.38 -7.33
CA SER A 232 5.57 10.33 -8.60
C SER A 232 6.44 9.95 -9.81
N HIS A 233 7.74 10.26 -9.79
CA HIS A 233 8.69 9.92 -10.84
C HIS A 233 9.02 8.42 -10.97
N TRP A 234 8.58 7.59 -10.03
CA TRP A 234 8.74 6.13 -10.11
C TRP A 234 7.59 5.42 -10.82
N HIS A 235 6.51 6.14 -11.08
CA HIS A 235 5.38 5.60 -11.83
C HIS A 235 5.71 5.48 -13.32
N ALA A 236 5.19 4.44 -13.95
CA ALA A 236 5.32 4.22 -15.39
C ALA A 236 4.27 5.01 -16.18
N SER A 237 3.09 5.22 -15.60
CA SER A 237 2.07 6.14 -16.10
C SER A 237 2.39 7.57 -15.69
N SER A 238 2.11 8.55 -16.54
CA SER A 238 2.28 9.96 -16.19
C SER A 238 1.32 10.36 -15.07
N THR A 239 1.87 10.93 -14.01
CA THR A 239 1.07 11.53 -12.92
C THR A 239 0.89 13.05 -13.13
N GLU A 240 1.47 13.61 -14.17
CA GLU A 240 1.51 15.05 -14.44
C GLU A 240 0.11 15.60 -14.73
N THR A 241 -0.66 14.92 -15.58
CA THR A 241 -2.05 15.30 -15.87
C THR A 241 -2.93 15.30 -14.61
N LEU A 242 -2.70 14.36 -13.70
CA LEU A 242 -3.42 14.35 -12.41
C LEU A 242 -2.99 15.52 -11.53
N MET A 243 -1.69 15.84 -11.49
CA MET A 243 -1.18 16.98 -10.74
C MET A 243 -1.73 18.31 -11.28
N GLU A 244 -1.81 18.46 -12.60
CA GLU A 244 -2.43 19.63 -13.24
C GLU A 244 -3.90 19.79 -12.81
N LYS A 245 -4.68 18.70 -12.85
CA LYS A 245 -6.08 18.70 -12.38
C LYS A 245 -6.21 19.08 -10.91
N LEU A 246 -5.24 18.70 -10.09
CA LEU A 246 -5.16 19.05 -8.67
C LEU A 246 -4.63 20.47 -8.43
N GLY A 247 -4.30 21.22 -9.48
CA GLY A 247 -3.73 22.57 -9.36
C GLY A 247 -2.32 22.59 -8.81
N ILE A 248 -1.58 21.48 -8.94
CA ILE A 248 -0.19 21.38 -8.51
C ILE A 248 0.71 21.79 -9.68
N ASP A 249 1.53 22.81 -9.47
CA ASP A 249 2.61 23.16 -10.40
C ASP A 249 3.72 22.08 -10.36
N TRP A 250 3.51 21.04 -11.15
CA TRP A 250 4.40 19.90 -11.15
C TRP A 250 5.77 20.23 -11.74
N GLU A 251 5.87 21.20 -12.66
CA GLU A 251 7.15 21.63 -13.24
C GLU A 251 8.01 22.31 -12.17
N ALA A 252 7.44 23.25 -11.41
CA ALA A 252 8.12 23.87 -10.28
C ALA A 252 8.55 22.81 -9.24
N LYS A 253 7.66 21.86 -8.91
CA LYS A 253 7.97 20.78 -7.96
C LYS A 253 9.07 19.85 -8.47
N LYS A 254 9.12 19.59 -9.76
CA LYS A 254 10.19 18.80 -10.38
C LYS A 254 11.53 19.53 -10.30
N ALA A 255 11.55 20.84 -10.60
CA ALA A 255 12.73 21.66 -10.47
C ALA A 255 13.25 21.72 -9.01
N GLU A 256 12.35 21.87 -8.03
CA GLU A 256 12.68 21.78 -6.60
C GLU A 256 13.32 20.42 -6.23
N PHE A 257 12.81 19.35 -6.81
CA PHE A 257 13.33 18.00 -6.57
C PHE A 257 14.70 17.79 -7.20
N GLU A 258 14.92 18.25 -8.44
CA GLU A 258 16.20 18.16 -9.12
C GLU A 258 17.29 18.98 -8.39
N ALA A 259 16.93 20.17 -7.89
CA ALA A 259 17.84 20.96 -7.05
C ALA A 259 18.19 20.22 -5.75
N TYR A 260 17.20 19.62 -5.10
CA TYR A 260 17.40 18.79 -3.90
C TYR A 260 18.37 17.61 -4.19
N LEU A 261 18.20 16.90 -5.30
CA LEU A 261 19.10 15.79 -5.66
C LEU A 261 20.55 16.26 -5.84
N LYS A 262 20.75 17.40 -6.51
CA LYS A 262 22.09 17.99 -6.67
C LYS A 262 22.74 18.36 -5.32
N ASP A 263 21.95 18.88 -4.40
CA ASP A 263 22.46 19.21 -3.05
C ASP A 263 22.83 17.94 -2.26
N VAL A 264 22.03 16.87 -2.37
CA VAL A 264 22.33 15.57 -1.76
C VAL A 264 23.60 14.98 -2.35
N GLU A 265 23.76 14.99 -3.67
CA GLU A 265 24.97 14.51 -4.36
C GLU A 265 26.21 15.32 -3.97
N ALA A 266 26.05 16.63 -3.77
CA ALA A 266 27.11 17.51 -3.30
C ALA A 266 27.41 17.39 -1.78
N GLY A 267 26.69 16.51 -1.07
CA GLY A 267 26.82 16.34 0.38
C GLY A 267 26.30 17.50 1.22
N LYS A 268 25.50 18.39 0.62
CA LYS A 268 24.95 19.59 1.28
C LYS A 268 23.58 19.36 1.95
N GLY A 269 22.94 18.23 1.70
CA GLY A 269 21.61 17.93 2.22
C GLY A 269 21.49 16.56 2.86
N GLU A 270 20.45 16.37 3.66
CA GLU A 270 20.10 15.04 4.16
C GLU A 270 19.32 14.26 3.09
N SER A 271 19.84 13.10 2.72
CA SER A 271 19.12 12.20 1.84
C SER A 271 17.90 11.63 2.55
N LEU A 272 16.70 11.89 2.03
CA LEU A 272 15.47 11.22 2.46
C LEU A 272 15.51 9.71 2.15
N TYR A 273 16.40 9.30 1.26
CA TYR A 273 16.56 7.92 0.78
C TYR A 273 17.77 7.21 1.38
N ASP A 274 18.45 7.77 2.39
CA ASP A 274 19.52 7.06 3.05
C ASP A 274 18.96 5.93 3.91
N PRO A 275 19.02 4.67 3.46
CA PRO A 275 18.47 3.54 4.19
C PRO A 275 19.13 3.34 5.56
N ARG A 276 20.35 3.81 5.73
CA ARG A 276 21.06 3.73 7.00
C ARG A 276 20.46 4.67 8.03
N LYS A 277 20.03 5.87 7.62
CA LYS A 277 19.34 6.82 8.49
C LYS A 277 17.91 6.36 8.82
N MET A 278 17.20 5.79 7.85
CA MET A 278 15.86 5.24 8.08
C MET A 278 15.87 4.03 9.03
N ILE A 279 16.94 3.23 9.00
CA ILE A 279 17.07 2.03 9.83
C ILE A 279 17.69 2.33 11.20
N THR A 280 18.57 3.34 11.29
CA THR A 280 19.34 3.63 12.51
C THR A 280 18.74 4.71 13.41
N SER A 281 17.77 5.47 12.95
CA SER A 281 17.17 6.58 13.70
C SER A 281 15.98 6.19 14.60
N GLY A 282 15.51 4.94 14.53
CA GLY A 282 14.43 4.44 15.39
C GLY A 282 14.97 3.92 16.72
N PRO A 283 14.39 4.29 17.88
CA PRO A 283 14.72 3.65 19.14
C PRO A 283 14.39 2.15 19.04
N GLY A 284 15.38 1.28 19.11
CA GLY A 284 15.21 -0.17 19.10
C GLY A 284 15.91 -0.96 18.00
N PHE A 285 16.50 -0.32 17.00
CA PHE A 285 17.40 -0.99 16.07
C PHE A 285 18.83 -1.04 16.62
N LYS A 286 19.11 -1.98 17.50
CA LYS A 286 20.50 -2.46 17.65
C LYS A 286 20.81 -3.31 16.43
N GLN A 287 21.92 -3.00 15.75
CA GLN A 287 22.39 -3.77 14.60
C GLN A 287 22.44 -5.25 14.97
N ILE A 288 21.82 -6.10 14.15
CA ILE A 288 21.97 -7.54 14.23
C ILE A 288 23.41 -7.80 13.77
N GLY A 289 24.33 -8.02 14.70
CA GLY A 289 25.70 -8.36 14.37
C GLY A 289 26.80 -7.58 15.11
N GLN A 290 26.51 -6.93 16.23
CA GLN A 290 27.52 -6.51 17.22
C GLN A 290 27.30 -7.21 18.54
#